data_c554f95d8c19b4f003d7233d39e588d8
#
_entry.id   c554f95d8c19b4f003d7233d39e588d8
#
_cell.length_a   1.000
_cell.length_b   1.000
_cell.length_c   1.000
_cell.angle_alpha   90.00
_cell.angle_beta   90.00
_cell.angle_gamma   90.00
#
_symmetry.space_group_name_H-M   'P 1'
#
loop_
_entity.id
_entity.type
_entity.pdbx_description
1 polymer ?
#
loop_
_entity_poly.entity_id
_entity_poly.type
_entity_poly.pdbx_seq_one_letter_code
_entity_poly.pdbx_strand_id
1 'polypeptide(L)'
;MSTKPSDNQLDNKSQAWSALFSEPMSDLVKRYTSSVFFDKRLWLADITGSLAHAEMLAAQGIISGADHAAIQSGMATLRAEIEAGTFEWKLDLEDVHLNIEARLTQLVGDPGKRLHTGRSRNDQVATDVRLWLRGEIDVLGSLLTALQKALVTIAEKNADVILPGFTHLQVAQPVSFGHHMLAYVEMFSRDAERLQDVRRRVNRLPLGAAALAGTSYPLDRERVAATLGMEGVCQNSLDAVSDRDFAIEFSAAAALVMVHISRLSEELILWMSQSFGFIDIADRFCTGSSIMPQKKNPDVPELARGKTGRVVGHLMGLLTLMKGQPLAYNKDNQEDKEPLFDTVDTVQETLRIFAELVGGITVKPEAMERAALRGYATATDLADYLVKKGLAFRDAHEIVAHAVKTAIAQGVDLSGLTLEALQQFDARIEADVFDVLSLRGSLTARNVLGGTAPAQVRLQIARHQARLG
;
A
#
# COMPACT_ATOMS: atom_id res chain seq x y z
N MET A 1 12.43 -62.79 -15.03
CA MET A 1 12.65 -61.66 -14.11
C MET A 1 11.99 -60.44 -14.75
N SER A 2 10.80 -60.11 -14.27
CA SER A 2 10.04 -58.96 -14.76
C SER A 2 10.59 -57.70 -14.05
N THR A 3 11.24 -56.82 -14.80
CA THR A 3 11.58 -55.48 -14.30
C THR A 3 10.32 -54.67 -14.19
N LYS A 4 9.85 -54.44 -12.97
CA LYS A 4 8.82 -53.41 -12.70
C LYS A 4 9.35 -52.07 -13.18
N PRO A 5 8.53 -51.22 -13.84
CA PRO A 5 8.92 -49.84 -14.11
C PRO A 5 9.24 -49.17 -12.75
N SER A 6 10.27 -48.33 -12.71
CA SER A 6 10.57 -47.50 -11.55
C SER A 6 9.43 -46.51 -11.39
N ASP A 7 8.51 -46.79 -10.48
CA ASP A 7 7.50 -45.80 -10.06
C ASP A 7 8.23 -44.54 -9.61
N ASN A 8 7.94 -43.43 -10.26
CA ASN A 8 8.54 -42.11 -9.95
C ASN A 8 8.08 -41.74 -8.55
N GLN A 9 8.99 -41.84 -7.57
CA GLN A 9 8.68 -41.60 -6.13
C GLN A 9 8.12 -40.18 -5.82
N LEU A 10 8.14 -39.28 -6.82
CA LEU A 10 7.63 -37.90 -6.68
C LEU A 10 6.21 -37.70 -7.21
N ASP A 11 5.52 -38.74 -7.65
CA ASP A 11 4.15 -38.61 -8.15
C ASP A 11 3.11 -38.37 -7.05
N ASN A 12 3.49 -38.64 -5.78
CA ASN A 12 2.63 -38.46 -4.62
C ASN A 12 3.50 -38.14 -3.37
N LYS A 13 3.14 -37.11 -2.60
CA LYS A 13 3.83 -36.73 -1.36
C LYS A 13 3.98 -37.89 -0.38
N SER A 14 2.94 -38.70 -0.22
CA SER A 14 2.98 -39.86 0.68
C SER A 14 4.01 -40.90 0.27
N GLN A 15 4.34 -41.00 -1.01
CA GLN A 15 5.40 -41.88 -1.51
C GLN A 15 6.80 -41.25 -1.38
N ALA A 16 6.91 -39.93 -1.54
CA ALA A 16 8.19 -39.22 -1.46
C ALA A 16 8.79 -39.20 -0.03
N TRP A 17 7.94 -39.20 1.03
CA TRP A 17 8.36 -39.01 2.43
C TRP A 17 7.97 -40.13 3.37
N SER A 18 7.39 -41.22 2.87
CA SER A 18 6.66 -42.21 3.70
C SER A 18 7.46 -43.46 4.12
N ALA A 19 8.78 -43.51 3.86
CA ALA A 19 9.57 -44.70 4.23
C ALA A 19 9.53 -45.10 5.71
N LEU A 20 9.18 -44.14 6.59
CA LEU A 20 9.04 -44.36 8.04
C LEU A 20 7.58 -44.61 8.47
N PHE A 21 6.59 -44.40 7.60
CA PHE A 21 5.18 -44.47 7.96
C PHE A 21 4.58 -45.78 7.51
N SER A 22 3.78 -46.41 8.38
CA SER A 22 3.08 -47.67 8.13
C SER A 22 1.77 -47.49 7.35
N GLU A 23 1.24 -46.28 7.30
CA GLU A 23 -0.02 -45.93 6.65
C GLU A 23 0.11 -44.74 5.70
N PRO A 24 -0.63 -44.71 4.58
CA PRO A 24 -0.66 -43.56 3.72
C PRO A 24 -1.41 -42.39 4.40
N MET A 25 -1.05 -41.14 4.02
CA MET A 25 -1.77 -39.97 4.48
C MET A 25 -3.22 -39.99 3.99
N SER A 26 -4.17 -39.69 4.87
CA SER A 26 -5.58 -39.62 4.50
C SER A 26 -5.88 -38.42 3.58
N ASP A 27 -6.87 -38.55 2.71
CA ASP A 27 -7.26 -37.46 1.80
C ASP A 27 -7.76 -36.20 2.54
N LEU A 28 -8.31 -36.36 3.74
CA LEU A 28 -8.70 -35.23 4.60
C LEU A 28 -7.46 -34.44 5.03
N VAL A 29 -6.42 -35.14 5.50
CA VAL A 29 -5.15 -34.48 5.90
C VAL A 29 -4.47 -33.84 4.72
N LYS A 30 -4.42 -34.48 3.55
CA LYS A 30 -3.87 -33.89 2.32
C LYS A 30 -4.54 -32.56 2.00
N ARG A 31 -5.87 -32.51 1.97
CA ARG A 31 -6.63 -31.27 1.72
C ARG A 31 -6.38 -30.20 2.77
N TYR A 32 -6.29 -30.59 4.04
CA TYR A 32 -6.10 -29.66 5.15
C TYR A 32 -4.69 -29.04 5.19
N THR A 33 -3.67 -29.81 4.77
CA THR A 33 -2.26 -29.39 4.86
C THR A 33 -1.69 -28.86 3.55
N SER A 34 -2.39 -29.03 2.42
CA SER A 34 -1.93 -28.53 1.13
C SER A 34 -2.06 -27.01 1.00
N SER A 35 -1.08 -26.39 0.36
CA SER A 35 -1.02 -24.95 0.12
C SER A 35 -1.02 -24.57 -1.37
N VAL A 36 -0.97 -25.55 -2.27
CA VAL A 36 -0.82 -25.30 -3.71
C VAL A 36 -1.89 -24.37 -4.29
N PHE A 37 -3.08 -24.31 -3.71
CA PHE A 37 -4.18 -23.48 -4.22
C PHE A 37 -3.88 -21.98 -4.13
N PHE A 38 -3.11 -21.56 -3.14
CA PHE A 38 -2.72 -20.16 -2.96
C PHE A 38 -1.24 -19.93 -3.21
N ASP A 39 -0.32 -20.86 -2.82
CA ASP A 39 1.11 -20.64 -2.94
C ASP A 39 1.65 -20.85 -4.37
N LYS A 40 0.87 -21.44 -5.29
CA LYS A 40 1.21 -21.46 -6.73
C LYS A 40 1.53 -20.07 -7.28
N ARG A 41 1.11 -18.99 -6.64
CA ARG A 41 1.49 -17.61 -6.96
C ARG A 41 3.01 -17.38 -6.90
N LEU A 42 3.72 -18.16 -6.10
CA LEU A 42 5.18 -18.07 -5.94
C LEU A 42 5.98 -18.77 -7.05
N TRP A 43 5.35 -19.36 -8.04
CA TRP A 43 6.01 -20.20 -9.06
C TRP A 43 7.20 -19.53 -9.74
N LEU A 44 7.10 -18.22 -10.05
CA LEU A 44 8.19 -17.48 -10.72
C LEU A 44 9.35 -17.23 -9.77
N ALA A 45 9.07 -16.94 -8.50
CA ALA A 45 10.08 -16.79 -7.47
C ALA A 45 10.81 -18.11 -7.22
N ASP A 46 10.08 -19.23 -7.15
CA ASP A 46 10.66 -20.57 -6.97
C ASP A 46 11.58 -20.97 -8.14
N ILE A 47 11.13 -20.77 -9.38
CA ILE A 47 11.99 -21.03 -10.57
C ILE A 47 13.23 -20.14 -10.54
N THR A 48 13.08 -18.85 -10.21
CA THR A 48 14.19 -17.89 -10.18
C THR A 48 15.21 -18.25 -9.10
N GLY A 49 14.73 -18.54 -7.88
CA GLY A 49 15.58 -18.99 -6.76
C GLY A 49 16.26 -20.33 -7.05
N SER A 50 15.54 -21.29 -7.63
CA SER A 50 16.05 -22.60 -8.01
C SER A 50 17.13 -22.54 -9.09
N LEU A 51 16.98 -21.66 -10.10
CA LEU A 51 18.01 -21.45 -11.13
C LEU A 51 19.30 -20.86 -10.55
N ALA A 52 19.19 -19.87 -9.67
CA ALA A 52 20.34 -19.27 -8.99
C ALA A 52 21.05 -20.29 -8.08
N HIS A 53 20.28 -21.15 -7.39
CA HIS A 53 20.82 -22.23 -6.58
C HIS A 53 21.55 -23.26 -7.43
N ALA A 54 20.97 -23.72 -8.56
CA ALA A 54 21.60 -24.68 -9.48
C ALA A 54 22.91 -24.15 -10.10
N GLU A 55 22.93 -22.86 -10.46
CA GLU A 55 24.14 -22.19 -10.95
C GLU A 55 25.26 -22.23 -9.90
N MET A 56 24.93 -21.89 -8.66
CA MET A 56 25.87 -21.92 -7.54
C MET A 56 26.37 -23.35 -7.27
N LEU A 57 25.48 -24.36 -7.24
CA LEU A 57 25.86 -25.76 -7.05
C LEU A 57 26.85 -26.23 -8.11
N ALA A 58 26.64 -25.86 -9.37
CA ALA A 58 27.57 -26.18 -10.47
C ALA A 58 28.89 -25.43 -10.30
N ALA A 59 28.90 -24.17 -9.96
CA ALA A 59 30.09 -23.37 -9.74
C ALA A 59 30.95 -23.90 -8.57
N GLN A 60 30.32 -24.46 -7.54
CA GLN A 60 30.98 -25.11 -6.41
C GLN A 60 31.38 -26.60 -6.71
N GLY A 61 31.08 -27.10 -7.88
CA GLY A 61 31.39 -28.50 -8.27
C GLY A 61 30.52 -29.54 -7.52
N ILE A 62 29.41 -29.13 -6.93
CA ILE A 62 28.47 -30.02 -6.20
C ILE A 62 27.61 -30.80 -7.18
N ILE A 63 27.22 -30.19 -8.31
CA ILE A 63 26.61 -30.84 -9.46
C ILE A 63 27.47 -30.61 -10.70
N SER A 64 27.26 -31.44 -11.72
CA SER A 64 28.00 -31.26 -12.98
C SER A 64 27.45 -30.13 -13.84
N GLY A 65 28.27 -29.59 -14.75
CA GLY A 65 27.80 -28.62 -15.75
C GLY A 65 26.68 -29.20 -16.66
N ALA A 66 26.67 -30.51 -16.90
CA ALA A 66 25.61 -31.18 -17.64
C ALA A 66 24.29 -31.20 -16.84
N ASP A 67 24.34 -31.45 -15.52
CA ASP A 67 23.17 -31.37 -14.64
C ASP A 67 22.59 -29.97 -14.63
N HIS A 68 23.46 -28.95 -14.51
CA HIS A 68 23.03 -27.53 -14.54
C HIS A 68 22.33 -27.18 -15.87
N ALA A 69 22.90 -27.53 -16.99
CA ALA A 69 22.31 -27.29 -18.31
C ALA A 69 20.94 -28.00 -18.47
N ALA A 70 20.81 -29.23 -17.96
CA ALA A 70 19.56 -29.97 -17.98
C ALA A 70 18.50 -29.27 -17.08
N ILE A 71 18.86 -28.83 -15.86
CA ILE A 71 17.98 -28.09 -14.96
C ILE A 71 17.52 -26.78 -15.62
N GLN A 72 18.42 -26.01 -16.23
CA GLN A 72 18.07 -24.77 -16.94
C GLN A 72 17.05 -25.03 -18.07
N SER A 73 17.30 -26.04 -18.92
CA SER A 73 16.38 -26.40 -19.99
C SER A 73 15.02 -26.87 -19.48
N GLY A 74 15.00 -27.71 -18.43
CA GLY A 74 13.78 -28.20 -17.82
C GLY A 74 12.95 -27.04 -17.16
N MET A 75 13.60 -26.13 -16.47
CA MET A 75 12.95 -24.96 -15.88
C MET A 75 12.40 -24.00 -16.94
N ALA A 76 13.08 -23.82 -18.07
CA ALA A 76 12.57 -23.03 -19.20
C ALA A 76 11.28 -23.63 -19.77
N THR A 77 11.27 -24.98 -19.98
CA THR A 77 10.07 -25.69 -20.43
C THR A 77 8.92 -25.55 -19.43
N LEU A 78 9.19 -25.77 -18.15
CA LEU A 78 8.21 -25.70 -17.07
C LEU A 78 7.62 -24.28 -16.96
N ARG A 79 8.46 -23.25 -17.06
CA ARG A 79 8.02 -21.86 -17.10
C ARG A 79 7.05 -21.63 -18.27
N ALA A 80 7.38 -22.10 -19.47
CA ALA A 80 6.51 -21.97 -20.64
C ALA A 80 5.15 -22.69 -20.44
N GLU A 81 5.16 -23.89 -19.81
CA GLU A 81 3.92 -24.61 -19.48
C GLU A 81 3.03 -23.82 -18.50
N ILE A 82 3.62 -23.19 -17.48
CA ILE A 82 2.87 -22.39 -16.51
C ILE A 82 2.31 -21.11 -17.17
N GLU A 83 3.13 -20.39 -17.93
CA GLU A 83 2.72 -19.18 -18.66
C GLU A 83 1.61 -19.46 -19.69
N ALA A 84 1.65 -20.63 -20.34
CA ALA A 84 0.60 -21.08 -21.25
C ALA A 84 -0.66 -21.63 -20.57
N GLY A 85 -0.66 -21.77 -19.24
CA GLY A 85 -1.78 -22.35 -18.47
C GLY A 85 -1.97 -23.85 -18.70
N THR A 86 -0.96 -24.57 -19.22
CA THR A 86 -1.00 -26.02 -19.48
C THR A 86 -0.42 -26.85 -18.34
N PHE A 87 0.25 -26.21 -17.38
CA PHE A 87 0.81 -26.86 -16.20
C PHE A 87 -0.30 -27.31 -15.24
N GLU A 88 -0.32 -28.58 -14.86
CA GLU A 88 -1.28 -29.14 -13.94
C GLU A 88 -0.76 -29.08 -12.49
N TRP A 89 -1.43 -28.29 -11.64
CA TRP A 89 -1.17 -28.21 -10.20
C TRP A 89 -1.87 -29.36 -9.47
N LYS A 90 -1.10 -30.23 -8.82
CA LYS A 90 -1.60 -31.44 -8.15
C LYS A 90 -1.66 -31.22 -6.63
N LEU A 91 -2.84 -31.45 -6.04
CA LEU A 91 -3.06 -31.43 -4.60
C LEU A 91 -2.16 -32.43 -3.86
N ASP A 92 -1.98 -33.62 -4.44
CA ASP A 92 -1.17 -34.70 -3.87
C ASP A 92 0.32 -34.34 -3.72
N LEU A 93 0.77 -33.28 -4.39
CA LEU A 93 2.12 -32.73 -4.29
C LEU A 93 2.21 -31.54 -3.33
N GLU A 94 1.17 -31.29 -2.51
CA GLU A 94 1.12 -30.36 -1.38
C GLU A 94 1.28 -28.87 -1.73
N ASP A 95 2.43 -28.46 -2.26
CA ASP A 95 2.84 -27.06 -2.44
C ASP A 95 3.37 -26.76 -3.87
N VAL A 96 3.58 -25.49 -4.18
CA VAL A 96 4.15 -25.05 -5.45
C VAL A 96 5.51 -25.71 -5.72
N HIS A 97 6.33 -25.83 -4.69
CA HIS A 97 7.71 -26.29 -4.80
C HIS A 97 7.79 -27.77 -5.21
N LEU A 98 7.02 -28.64 -4.56
CA LEU A 98 7.01 -30.08 -4.90
C LEU A 98 6.38 -30.31 -6.27
N ASN A 99 5.37 -29.53 -6.67
CA ASN A 99 4.79 -29.57 -8.00
C ASN A 99 5.85 -29.23 -9.08
N ILE A 100 6.64 -28.18 -8.88
CA ILE A 100 7.73 -27.77 -9.77
C ILE A 100 8.84 -28.82 -9.81
N GLU A 101 9.29 -29.32 -8.64
CA GLU A 101 10.35 -30.34 -8.52
C GLU A 101 9.96 -31.66 -9.20
N ALA A 102 8.72 -32.12 -8.99
CA ALA A 102 8.21 -33.34 -9.62
C ALA A 102 8.17 -33.19 -11.15
N ARG A 103 7.67 -32.08 -11.67
CA ARG A 103 7.62 -31.83 -13.11
C ARG A 103 9.00 -31.71 -13.71
N LEU A 104 9.92 -30.99 -13.06
CA LEU A 104 11.32 -30.91 -13.48
C LEU A 104 11.95 -32.29 -13.56
N THR A 105 11.75 -33.14 -12.56
CA THR A 105 12.27 -34.50 -12.53
C THR A 105 11.70 -35.36 -13.66
N GLN A 106 10.41 -35.19 -14.01
CA GLN A 106 9.84 -35.88 -15.21
C GLN A 106 10.49 -35.42 -16.50
N LEU A 107 10.86 -34.15 -16.63
CA LEU A 107 11.47 -33.59 -17.83
C LEU A 107 12.93 -33.98 -17.98
N VAL A 108 13.72 -33.97 -16.91
CA VAL A 108 15.19 -34.08 -17.01
C VAL A 108 15.78 -35.29 -16.23
N GLY A 109 14.98 -36.03 -15.50
CA GLY A 109 15.43 -37.18 -14.71
C GLY A 109 16.25 -36.82 -13.48
N ASP A 110 17.37 -37.55 -13.24
CA ASP A 110 18.21 -37.38 -12.04
C ASP A 110 18.79 -35.98 -11.83
N PRO A 111 19.14 -35.18 -12.84
CA PRO A 111 19.47 -33.77 -12.63
C PRO A 111 18.42 -32.99 -11.84
N GLY A 112 17.13 -33.23 -12.10
CA GLY A 112 16.02 -32.58 -11.34
C GLY A 112 16.06 -32.92 -9.85
N LYS A 113 16.36 -34.17 -9.49
CA LYS A 113 16.52 -34.61 -8.10
C LYS A 113 17.72 -33.96 -7.40
N ARG A 114 18.82 -33.71 -8.13
CA ARG A 114 20.04 -33.08 -7.58
C ARG A 114 19.86 -31.62 -7.26
N LEU A 115 18.85 -30.95 -7.81
CA LEU A 115 18.54 -29.55 -7.51
C LEU A 115 18.28 -29.33 -6.02
N HIS A 116 17.75 -30.31 -5.29
CA HIS A 116 17.46 -30.18 -3.85
C HIS A 116 18.70 -30.27 -2.94
N THR A 117 19.87 -30.53 -3.50
CA THR A 117 21.13 -30.68 -2.73
C THR A 117 21.45 -29.38 -1.95
N GLY A 118 21.74 -29.52 -0.65
CA GLY A 118 22.09 -28.39 0.24
C GLY A 118 20.94 -27.41 0.52
N ARG A 119 19.71 -27.77 0.22
CA ARG A 119 18.51 -26.96 0.39
C ARG A 119 17.45 -27.70 1.21
N SER A 120 16.60 -26.94 1.90
CA SER A 120 15.37 -27.42 2.52
C SER A 120 14.17 -26.67 1.96
N ARG A 121 12.98 -27.21 2.15
CA ARG A 121 11.73 -26.50 1.88
C ARG A 121 11.65 -25.20 2.70
N ASN A 122 12.23 -25.18 3.91
CA ASN A 122 12.17 -24.05 4.82
C ASN A 122 12.89 -22.80 4.29
N ASP A 123 14.15 -22.93 3.83
CA ASP A 123 14.88 -21.79 3.27
C ASP A 123 14.43 -21.44 1.84
N GLN A 124 13.91 -22.42 1.10
CA GLN A 124 13.31 -22.22 -0.23
C GLN A 124 12.08 -21.31 -0.12
N VAL A 125 11.07 -21.67 0.68
CA VAL A 125 9.84 -20.89 0.82
C VAL A 125 10.10 -19.50 1.38
N ALA A 126 11.02 -19.39 2.35
CA ALA A 126 11.40 -18.08 2.92
C ALA A 126 12.04 -17.17 1.85
N THR A 127 12.82 -17.73 0.94
CA THR A 127 13.42 -16.99 -0.18
C THR A 127 12.36 -16.57 -1.19
N ASP A 128 11.45 -17.46 -1.55
CA ASP A 128 10.44 -17.22 -2.58
C ASP A 128 9.43 -16.15 -2.14
N VAL A 129 8.99 -16.17 -0.90
CA VAL A 129 8.10 -15.12 -0.36
C VAL A 129 8.80 -13.76 -0.38
N ARG A 130 10.09 -13.69 -0.04
CA ARG A 130 10.86 -12.44 -0.09
C ARG A 130 11.07 -11.94 -1.52
N LEU A 131 11.41 -12.83 -2.46
CA LEU A 131 11.56 -12.48 -3.87
C LEU A 131 10.25 -11.95 -4.46
N TRP A 132 9.16 -12.63 -4.19
CA TRP A 132 7.83 -12.23 -4.64
C TRP A 132 7.43 -10.88 -4.02
N LEU A 133 7.50 -10.75 -2.69
CA LEU A 133 7.09 -9.52 -1.99
C LEU A 133 7.93 -8.32 -2.42
N ARG A 134 9.23 -8.49 -2.65
CA ARG A 134 10.09 -7.43 -3.17
C ARG A 134 9.55 -6.87 -4.50
N GLY A 135 9.15 -7.73 -5.42
CA GLY A 135 8.56 -7.32 -6.70
C GLY A 135 7.23 -6.58 -6.51
N GLU A 136 6.39 -7.06 -5.60
CA GLU A 136 5.10 -6.43 -5.31
C GLU A 136 5.27 -5.05 -4.63
N ILE A 137 6.28 -4.88 -3.78
CA ILE A 137 6.61 -3.56 -3.21
C ILE A 137 7.02 -2.57 -4.31
N ASP A 138 7.76 -3.01 -5.32
CA ASP A 138 8.15 -2.17 -6.46
C ASP A 138 6.92 -1.72 -7.28
N VAL A 139 5.96 -2.63 -7.48
CA VAL A 139 4.66 -2.30 -8.11
C VAL A 139 3.88 -1.29 -7.27
N LEU A 140 3.77 -1.52 -5.96
CA LEU A 140 3.08 -0.60 -5.04
C LEU A 140 3.71 0.79 -5.01
N GLY A 141 5.04 0.88 -5.05
CA GLY A 141 5.76 2.16 -5.15
C GLY A 141 5.40 2.93 -6.42
N SER A 142 5.27 2.22 -7.55
CA SER A 142 4.85 2.79 -8.83
C SER A 142 3.40 3.28 -8.79
N LEU A 143 2.50 2.53 -8.17
CA LEU A 143 1.09 2.89 -8.00
C LEU A 143 0.91 4.09 -7.06
N LEU A 144 1.66 4.17 -5.96
CA LEU A 144 1.69 5.35 -5.09
C LEU A 144 2.20 6.58 -5.83
N THR A 145 3.19 6.42 -6.68
CA THR A 145 3.68 7.52 -7.54
C THR A 145 2.58 8.00 -8.50
N ALA A 146 1.84 7.08 -9.12
CA ALA A 146 0.74 7.42 -10.01
C ALA A 146 -0.38 8.19 -9.27
N LEU A 147 -0.77 7.74 -8.08
CA LEU A 147 -1.76 8.41 -7.24
C LEU A 147 -1.28 9.81 -6.83
N GLN A 148 -0.03 9.96 -6.41
CA GLN A 148 0.54 11.27 -6.05
C GLN A 148 0.55 12.23 -7.25
N LYS A 149 0.90 11.76 -8.45
CA LYS A 149 0.84 12.56 -9.69
C LYS A 149 -0.59 13.02 -9.99
N ALA A 150 -1.58 12.15 -9.82
CA ALA A 150 -3.00 12.52 -10.00
C ALA A 150 -3.44 13.60 -9.01
N LEU A 151 -3.07 13.45 -7.72
CA LEU A 151 -3.36 14.44 -6.66
C LEU A 151 -2.66 15.79 -6.91
N VAL A 152 -1.41 15.78 -7.36
CA VAL A 152 -0.70 17.01 -7.75
C VAL A 152 -1.37 17.69 -8.94
N THR A 153 -1.82 16.92 -9.93
CA THR A 153 -2.50 17.45 -11.12
C THR A 153 -3.82 18.13 -10.77
N ILE A 154 -4.65 17.52 -9.90
CA ILE A 154 -5.90 18.16 -9.47
C ILE A 154 -5.65 19.35 -8.55
N ALA A 155 -4.61 19.30 -7.71
CA ALA A 155 -4.19 20.40 -6.87
C ALA A 155 -3.76 21.62 -7.70
N GLU A 156 -3.00 21.40 -8.78
CA GLU A 156 -2.54 22.46 -9.71
C GLU A 156 -3.71 23.16 -10.38
N LYS A 157 -4.67 22.39 -10.92
CA LYS A 157 -5.87 22.93 -11.57
C LYS A 157 -6.74 23.77 -10.62
N ASN A 158 -6.67 23.50 -9.32
CA ASN A 158 -7.54 24.08 -8.29
C ASN A 158 -6.73 24.80 -7.19
N ALA A 159 -5.55 25.31 -7.49
CA ALA A 159 -4.66 25.95 -6.52
C ALA A 159 -5.28 27.22 -5.89
N ASP A 160 -6.16 27.89 -6.62
CA ASP A 160 -6.84 29.11 -6.20
C ASP A 160 -8.30 28.91 -5.74
N VAL A 161 -8.83 27.70 -5.83
CA VAL A 161 -10.21 27.40 -5.44
C VAL A 161 -10.32 27.40 -3.92
N ILE A 162 -11.21 28.24 -3.40
CA ILE A 162 -11.43 28.37 -1.96
C ILE A 162 -12.27 27.19 -1.46
N LEU A 163 -11.80 26.53 -0.42
CA LEU A 163 -12.47 25.45 0.30
C LEU A 163 -12.60 25.87 1.76
N PRO A 164 -13.77 25.67 2.43
CA PRO A 164 -13.81 25.82 3.87
C PRO A 164 -12.93 24.78 4.54
N GLY A 165 -11.94 25.20 5.30
CA GLY A 165 -11.17 24.33 6.17
C GLY A 165 -11.98 23.99 7.42
N PHE A 166 -11.94 22.71 7.84
CA PHE A 166 -12.72 22.21 8.95
C PHE A 166 -11.83 21.78 10.13
N THR A 167 -12.28 22.09 11.34
CA THR A 167 -11.87 21.40 12.56
C THR A 167 -13.14 20.94 13.27
N HIS A 168 -13.18 19.75 13.82
CA HIS A 168 -14.37 19.15 14.42
C HIS A 168 -15.62 19.14 13.49
N LEU A 169 -15.40 19.07 12.17
CA LEU A 169 -16.40 19.25 11.12
C LEU A 169 -17.14 20.62 11.17
N GLN A 170 -16.62 21.57 11.90
CA GLN A 170 -17.07 22.95 11.86
C GLN A 170 -16.17 23.78 10.95
N VAL A 171 -16.75 24.74 10.21
CA VAL A 171 -15.98 25.66 9.38
C VAL A 171 -15.04 26.47 10.30
N ALA A 172 -13.75 26.44 9.96
CA ALA A 172 -12.71 27.12 10.75
C ALA A 172 -12.10 28.29 9.98
N GLN A 173 -11.31 28.01 8.95
CA GLN A 173 -10.62 29.02 8.16
C GLN A 173 -10.63 28.62 6.68
N PRO A 174 -10.60 29.59 5.74
CA PRO A 174 -10.51 29.23 4.32
C PRO A 174 -9.13 28.63 4.00
N VAL A 175 -9.16 27.55 3.22
CA VAL A 175 -7.96 26.93 2.61
C VAL A 175 -8.16 26.83 1.10
N SER A 176 -7.11 26.58 0.32
CA SER A 176 -7.35 26.22 -1.07
C SER A 176 -7.59 24.72 -1.21
N PHE A 177 -8.43 24.34 -2.17
CA PHE A 177 -8.61 22.92 -2.54
C PHE A 177 -7.29 22.26 -2.91
N GLY A 178 -6.43 22.99 -3.66
CA GLY A 178 -5.10 22.51 -4.00
C GLY A 178 -4.24 22.21 -2.78
N HIS A 179 -4.25 23.08 -1.77
CA HIS A 179 -3.55 22.87 -0.51
C HIS A 179 -4.02 21.60 0.21
N HIS A 180 -5.34 21.40 0.25
CA HIS A 180 -5.94 20.23 0.88
C HIS A 180 -5.50 18.91 0.18
N MET A 181 -5.52 18.88 -1.16
CA MET A 181 -5.05 17.71 -1.91
C MET A 181 -3.56 17.43 -1.70
N LEU A 182 -2.73 18.46 -1.57
CA LEU A 182 -1.30 18.30 -1.29
C LEU A 182 -1.03 17.70 0.10
N ALA A 183 -1.93 17.85 1.07
CA ALA A 183 -1.80 17.16 2.36
C ALA A 183 -1.81 15.63 2.19
N TYR A 184 -2.62 15.10 1.27
CA TYR A 184 -2.60 13.67 0.91
C TYR A 184 -1.34 13.28 0.17
N VAL A 185 -0.80 14.14 -0.70
CA VAL A 185 0.50 13.90 -1.35
C VAL A 185 1.61 13.73 -0.31
N GLU A 186 1.63 14.54 0.76
CA GLU A 186 2.59 14.39 1.87
C GLU A 186 2.40 13.07 2.64
N MET A 187 1.16 12.61 2.84
CA MET A 187 0.88 11.31 3.47
C MET A 187 1.43 10.16 2.62
N PHE A 188 1.10 10.13 1.33
CA PHE A 188 1.57 9.08 0.41
C PHE A 188 3.07 9.15 0.11
N SER A 189 3.70 10.31 0.27
CA SER A 189 5.17 10.44 0.21
C SER A 189 5.83 9.64 1.35
N ARG A 190 5.35 9.83 2.58
CA ARG A 190 5.83 9.06 3.74
C ARG A 190 5.54 7.57 3.62
N ASP A 191 4.44 7.18 2.95
CA ASP A 191 4.13 5.78 2.70
C ASP A 191 5.09 5.16 1.69
N ALA A 192 5.45 5.89 0.63
CA ALA A 192 6.45 5.45 -0.33
C ALA A 192 7.83 5.25 0.34
N GLU A 193 8.24 6.15 1.22
CA GLU A 193 9.48 6.01 2.01
C GLU A 193 9.45 4.77 2.91
N ARG A 194 8.33 4.53 3.62
CA ARG A 194 8.15 3.31 4.43
C ARG A 194 8.29 2.04 3.60
N LEU A 195 7.65 1.98 2.43
CA LEU A 195 7.77 0.81 1.55
C LEU A 195 9.20 0.60 1.06
N GLN A 196 9.96 1.66 0.78
CA GLN A 196 11.39 1.53 0.45
C GLN A 196 12.21 0.99 1.61
N ASP A 197 11.92 1.43 2.84
CA ASP A 197 12.58 0.91 4.04
C ASP A 197 12.28 -0.57 4.27
N VAL A 198 11.02 -0.97 4.13
CA VAL A 198 10.60 -2.38 4.19
C VAL A 198 11.31 -3.19 3.11
N ARG A 199 11.35 -2.69 1.88
CA ARG A 199 12.00 -3.36 0.74
C ARG A 199 13.45 -3.74 1.03
N ARG A 200 14.22 -2.87 1.68
CA ARG A 200 15.62 -3.17 2.07
C ARG A 200 15.72 -4.36 3.01
N ARG A 201 14.78 -4.48 3.97
CA ARG A 201 14.75 -5.59 4.93
C ARG A 201 14.19 -6.88 4.32
N VAL A 202 13.25 -6.79 3.40
CA VAL A 202 12.80 -7.91 2.58
C VAL A 202 13.93 -8.46 1.73
N ASN A 203 14.83 -7.61 1.21
CA ASN A 203 15.85 -7.93 0.23
C ASN A 203 17.10 -8.61 0.82
N ARG A 204 16.90 -9.63 1.68
CA ARG A 204 17.95 -10.46 2.30
C ARG A 204 17.70 -11.92 1.97
N LEU A 205 18.78 -12.67 1.65
CA LEU A 205 18.72 -14.05 1.19
C LEU A 205 18.69 -15.05 2.34
N PRO A 206 17.60 -15.83 2.54
CA PRO A 206 17.59 -16.99 3.44
C PRO A 206 18.26 -18.24 2.83
N LEU A 207 18.20 -18.42 1.49
CA LEU A 207 18.63 -19.65 0.84
C LEU A 207 20.06 -20.04 1.21
N GLY A 208 20.25 -21.34 1.46
CA GLY A 208 21.49 -21.91 2.02
C GLY A 208 21.50 -22.01 3.55
N ALA A 209 20.43 -21.54 4.22
CA ALA A 209 20.17 -21.81 5.65
C ALA A 209 19.71 -23.27 5.88
N ALA A 210 19.32 -23.97 4.82
CA ALA A 210 18.73 -25.30 4.82
C ALA A 210 17.51 -25.39 5.77
N ALA A 211 17.39 -26.48 6.53
CA ALA A 211 16.23 -26.62 7.43
C ALA A 211 16.24 -25.62 8.60
N LEU A 212 17.42 -25.39 9.19
CA LEU A 212 17.63 -24.48 10.33
C LEU A 212 19.11 -24.30 10.74
N ALA A 213 19.98 -25.27 10.40
CA ALA A 213 21.34 -25.34 10.93
C ALA A 213 22.43 -25.05 9.87
N GLY A 214 22.03 -24.65 8.68
CA GLY A 214 22.91 -24.60 7.52
C GLY A 214 23.14 -25.99 6.94
N THR A 215 24.20 -26.15 6.15
CA THR A 215 24.52 -27.40 5.45
C THR A 215 26.02 -27.68 5.49
N SER A 216 26.41 -28.95 5.34
CA SER A 216 27.80 -29.37 5.21
C SER A 216 28.40 -29.15 3.81
N TYR A 217 27.59 -28.77 2.83
CA TYR A 217 28.08 -28.44 1.50
C TYR A 217 28.71 -27.04 1.48
N PRO A 218 29.75 -26.82 0.66
CA PRO A 218 30.41 -25.51 0.54
C PRO A 218 29.60 -24.57 -0.36
N LEU A 219 28.42 -24.19 0.08
CA LEU A 219 27.55 -23.28 -0.66
C LEU A 219 28.10 -21.85 -0.67
N ASP A 220 28.09 -21.20 -1.83
CA ASP A 220 28.40 -19.78 -1.99
C ASP A 220 27.08 -18.96 -1.97
N ARG A 221 26.63 -18.63 -0.75
CA ARG A 221 25.39 -17.88 -0.54
C ARG A 221 25.46 -16.45 -1.06
N GLU A 222 26.66 -15.82 -1.00
CA GLU A 222 26.85 -14.46 -1.51
C GLU A 222 26.68 -14.39 -3.03
N ARG A 223 27.18 -15.42 -3.73
CA ARG A 223 26.94 -15.57 -5.17
C ARG A 223 25.46 -15.67 -5.50
N VAL A 224 24.70 -16.47 -4.75
CA VAL A 224 23.24 -16.60 -4.94
C VAL A 224 22.55 -15.27 -4.68
N ALA A 225 22.94 -14.56 -3.62
CA ALA A 225 22.40 -13.23 -3.31
C ALA A 225 22.66 -12.24 -4.46
N ALA A 226 23.88 -12.22 -5.00
CA ALA A 226 24.24 -11.35 -6.13
C ALA A 226 23.44 -11.71 -7.40
N THR A 227 23.32 -12.99 -7.74
CA THR A 227 22.53 -13.46 -8.90
C THR A 227 21.05 -13.05 -8.79
N LEU A 228 20.49 -13.08 -7.57
CA LEU A 228 19.10 -12.69 -7.30
C LEU A 228 18.91 -11.18 -7.05
N GLY A 229 19.99 -10.39 -7.08
CA GLY A 229 19.94 -8.95 -6.79
C GLY A 229 19.52 -8.64 -5.35
N MET A 230 19.86 -9.53 -4.41
CA MET A 230 19.63 -9.31 -2.97
C MET A 230 20.81 -8.58 -2.32
N GLU A 231 20.53 -7.77 -1.31
CA GLU A 231 21.51 -6.91 -0.62
C GLU A 231 22.39 -7.65 0.41
N GLY A 232 22.46 -8.97 0.29
CA GLY A 232 23.27 -9.84 1.13
C GLY A 232 22.45 -11.00 1.71
N VAL A 233 23.12 -11.80 2.58
CA VAL A 233 22.55 -13.02 3.15
C VAL A 233 22.04 -12.80 4.57
N CYS A 234 21.07 -13.61 4.99
CA CYS A 234 20.67 -13.73 6.39
C CYS A 234 21.82 -14.40 7.18
N GLN A 235 22.27 -13.77 8.25
CA GLN A 235 23.52 -14.15 8.94
C GLN A 235 23.38 -15.34 9.89
N ASN A 236 22.15 -15.64 10.35
CA ASN A 236 21.87 -16.78 11.21
C ASN A 236 20.87 -17.71 10.52
N SER A 237 21.22 -18.98 10.34
CA SER A 237 20.42 -19.94 9.59
C SER A 237 19.10 -20.29 10.29
N LEU A 238 19.06 -20.26 11.62
CA LEU A 238 17.86 -20.54 12.39
C LEU A 238 16.83 -19.39 12.26
N ASP A 239 17.30 -18.16 12.37
CA ASP A 239 16.52 -16.94 12.17
C ASP A 239 16.03 -16.84 10.70
N ALA A 240 16.89 -17.14 9.73
CA ALA A 240 16.61 -17.03 8.31
C ALA A 240 15.34 -17.80 7.84
N VAL A 241 15.06 -18.95 8.47
CA VAL A 241 13.88 -19.79 8.16
C VAL A 241 12.68 -19.48 9.06
N SER A 242 12.91 -18.83 10.20
CA SER A 242 11.89 -18.46 11.20
C SER A 242 11.28 -17.09 10.95
N ASP A 243 12.08 -16.13 10.51
CA ASP A 243 11.71 -14.71 10.38
C ASP A 243 10.49 -14.50 9.46
N ARG A 244 9.53 -13.75 9.98
CA ARG A 244 8.38 -13.19 9.25
C ARG A 244 8.18 -11.70 9.56
N ASP A 245 9.15 -11.05 10.21
CA ASP A 245 9.09 -9.61 10.54
C ASP A 245 8.90 -8.78 9.27
N PHE A 246 9.54 -9.18 8.16
CA PHE A 246 9.41 -8.51 6.88
C PHE A 246 7.96 -8.50 6.35
N ALA A 247 7.18 -9.57 6.59
CA ALA A 247 5.77 -9.66 6.19
C ALA A 247 4.86 -8.82 7.10
N ILE A 248 5.15 -8.83 8.41
CA ILE A 248 4.47 -7.99 9.41
C ILE A 248 4.73 -6.52 9.14
N GLU A 249 5.98 -6.14 8.91
CA GLU A 249 6.39 -4.77 8.63
C GLU A 249 5.76 -4.25 7.33
N PHE A 250 5.76 -5.07 6.28
CA PHE A 250 5.05 -4.76 5.04
C PHE A 250 3.56 -4.53 5.30
N SER A 251 2.90 -5.43 6.02
CA SER A 251 1.48 -5.33 6.33
C SER A 251 1.15 -4.10 7.18
N ALA A 252 2.07 -3.70 8.08
CA ALA A 252 1.93 -2.47 8.85
C ALA A 252 2.04 -1.22 7.96
N ALA A 253 2.98 -1.18 7.02
CA ALA A 253 3.10 -0.11 6.04
C ALA A 253 1.86 -0.05 5.13
N ALA A 254 1.40 -1.20 4.64
CA ALA A 254 0.19 -1.34 3.84
C ALA A 254 -1.08 -0.87 4.59
N ALA A 255 -1.18 -1.18 5.88
CA ALA A 255 -2.28 -0.71 6.73
C ALA A 255 -2.30 0.82 6.84
N LEU A 256 -1.13 1.48 6.95
CA LEU A 256 -1.03 2.94 6.94
C LEU A 256 -1.45 3.54 5.60
N VAL A 257 -1.04 2.96 4.47
CA VAL A 257 -1.52 3.36 3.13
C VAL A 257 -3.05 3.33 3.11
N MET A 258 -3.66 2.23 3.55
CA MET A 258 -5.11 2.09 3.56
C MET A 258 -5.80 3.05 4.53
N VAL A 259 -5.19 3.39 5.67
CA VAL A 259 -5.69 4.45 6.58
C VAL A 259 -5.72 5.80 5.89
N HIS A 260 -4.69 6.15 5.13
CA HIS A 260 -4.66 7.40 4.36
C HIS A 260 -5.69 7.41 3.23
N ILE A 261 -5.86 6.29 2.51
CA ILE A 261 -6.94 6.10 1.53
C ILE A 261 -8.32 6.22 2.19
N SER A 262 -8.51 5.63 3.38
CA SER A 262 -9.77 5.70 4.12
C SER A 262 -10.13 7.13 4.51
N ARG A 263 -9.15 7.93 4.94
CA ARG A 263 -9.36 9.35 5.25
C ARG A 263 -9.75 10.15 4.01
N LEU A 264 -9.04 9.95 2.89
CA LEU A 264 -9.41 10.58 1.61
C LEU A 264 -10.82 10.16 1.18
N SER A 265 -11.14 8.87 1.32
CA SER A 265 -12.46 8.32 1.00
C SER A 265 -13.57 9.01 1.80
N GLU A 266 -13.37 9.17 3.12
CA GLU A 266 -14.35 9.84 4.00
C GLU A 266 -14.64 11.25 3.53
N GLU A 267 -13.61 12.05 3.20
CA GLU A 267 -13.80 13.40 2.70
C GLU A 267 -14.49 13.44 1.34
N LEU A 268 -14.13 12.55 0.41
CA LEU A 268 -14.78 12.46 -0.90
C LEU A 268 -16.27 12.11 -0.75
N ILE A 269 -16.63 11.19 0.15
CA ILE A 269 -18.02 10.82 0.45
C ILE A 269 -18.79 12.02 1.00
N LEU A 270 -18.23 12.71 2.01
CA LEU A 270 -18.84 13.92 2.58
C LEU A 270 -19.02 15.00 1.51
N TRP A 271 -17.97 15.29 0.74
CA TRP A 271 -18.01 16.39 -0.24
C TRP A 271 -18.94 16.10 -1.44
N MET A 272 -19.11 14.83 -1.81
CA MET A 272 -20.06 14.45 -2.86
C MET A 272 -21.51 14.47 -2.37
N SER A 273 -21.75 14.34 -1.07
CA SER A 273 -23.11 14.31 -0.50
C SER A 273 -23.89 15.59 -0.82
N GLN A 274 -25.22 15.49 -0.89
CA GLN A 274 -26.08 16.63 -1.13
C GLN A 274 -25.94 17.75 -0.07
N SER A 275 -25.54 17.40 1.16
CA SER A 275 -25.34 18.36 2.25
C SER A 275 -24.13 19.26 2.03
N PHE A 276 -23.08 18.75 1.42
CA PHE A 276 -21.86 19.50 1.08
C PHE A 276 -21.90 19.99 -0.38
N GLY A 277 -22.03 19.08 -1.32
CA GLY A 277 -22.10 19.39 -2.75
C GLY A 277 -20.84 20.06 -3.31
N PHE A 278 -19.67 19.79 -2.73
CA PHE A 278 -18.40 20.44 -3.05
C PHE A 278 -17.73 19.84 -4.31
N ILE A 279 -18.01 18.57 -4.56
CA ILE A 279 -17.46 17.84 -5.72
C ILE A 279 -18.53 17.00 -6.38
N ASP A 280 -18.21 16.53 -7.58
CA ASP A 280 -18.85 15.39 -8.21
C ASP A 280 -17.76 14.40 -8.65
N ILE A 281 -18.07 13.10 -8.61
CA ILE A 281 -17.20 12.03 -9.08
C ILE A 281 -17.77 11.50 -10.39
N ALA A 282 -16.92 11.28 -11.40
CA ALA A 282 -17.34 10.79 -12.69
C ALA A 282 -18.17 9.49 -12.60
N ASP A 283 -19.22 9.37 -13.41
CA ASP A 283 -20.20 8.27 -13.34
C ASP A 283 -19.59 6.87 -13.38
N ARG A 284 -18.49 6.70 -14.11
CA ARG A 284 -17.78 5.42 -14.21
C ARG A 284 -17.18 4.91 -12.88
N PHE A 285 -17.15 5.74 -11.83
CA PHE A 285 -16.69 5.37 -10.47
C PHE A 285 -17.85 5.34 -9.45
N CYS A 286 -19.09 5.44 -9.92
CA CYS A 286 -20.27 5.52 -9.09
C CYS A 286 -21.28 4.45 -9.51
N THR A 287 -22.22 4.12 -8.62
CA THR A 287 -23.39 3.31 -8.99
C THR A 287 -24.68 4.07 -8.76
N GLY A 288 -25.74 3.62 -9.43
CA GLY A 288 -27.10 4.11 -9.21
C GLY A 288 -27.84 3.26 -8.17
N SER A 289 -29.11 3.60 -7.96
CA SER A 289 -30.03 2.82 -7.14
C SER A 289 -31.04 2.08 -8.02
N SER A 290 -31.32 0.82 -7.71
CA SER A 290 -32.34 0.03 -8.43
C SER A 290 -33.77 0.54 -8.24
N ILE A 291 -34.01 1.35 -7.20
CA ILE A 291 -35.33 1.87 -6.84
C ILE A 291 -35.42 3.41 -6.87
N MET A 292 -34.29 4.11 -6.72
CA MET A 292 -34.23 5.58 -6.68
C MET A 292 -33.47 6.12 -7.89
N PRO A 293 -34.11 6.49 -9.00
CA PRO A 293 -33.45 6.83 -10.27
C PRO A 293 -32.56 8.10 -10.18
N GLN A 294 -32.77 8.95 -9.16
CA GLN A 294 -32.00 10.17 -8.95
C GLN A 294 -30.73 9.96 -8.10
N LYS A 295 -30.52 8.75 -7.55
CA LYS A 295 -29.45 8.47 -6.60
C LYS A 295 -28.16 8.05 -7.29
N LYS A 296 -27.06 8.69 -6.93
CA LYS A 296 -25.70 8.37 -7.35
C LYS A 296 -24.85 8.13 -6.10
N ASN A 297 -24.23 6.95 -6.01
CA ASN A 297 -23.50 6.50 -4.83
C ASN A 297 -21.98 6.55 -5.07
N PRO A 298 -21.18 6.99 -4.09
CA PRO A 298 -19.71 6.97 -4.15
C PRO A 298 -19.13 5.62 -3.74
N ASP A 299 -19.50 4.52 -4.44
CA ASP A 299 -19.18 3.16 -4.02
C ASP A 299 -17.69 2.88 -3.91
N VAL A 300 -16.86 3.46 -4.78
CA VAL A 300 -15.41 3.26 -4.75
C VAL A 300 -14.80 3.78 -3.45
N PRO A 301 -15.02 5.04 -3.03
CA PRO A 301 -14.56 5.52 -1.72
C PRO A 301 -15.14 4.72 -0.54
N GLU A 302 -16.43 4.37 -0.58
CA GLU A 302 -17.05 3.59 0.50
C GLU A 302 -16.41 2.22 0.66
N LEU A 303 -16.20 1.51 -0.45
CA LEU A 303 -15.59 0.19 -0.43
C LEU A 303 -14.13 0.24 0.00
N ALA A 304 -13.36 1.24 -0.44
CA ALA A 304 -11.98 1.43 -0.01
C ALA A 304 -11.87 1.67 1.51
N ARG A 305 -12.76 2.50 2.06
CA ARG A 305 -12.90 2.69 3.50
C ARG A 305 -13.18 1.37 4.22
N GLY A 306 -14.05 0.53 3.68
CA GLY A 306 -14.35 -0.80 4.22
C GLY A 306 -13.16 -1.78 4.14
N LYS A 307 -12.47 -1.81 2.99
CA LYS A 307 -11.28 -2.67 2.76
C LYS A 307 -10.11 -2.36 3.70
N THR A 308 -10.03 -1.17 4.26
CA THR A 308 -9.03 -0.80 5.27
C THR A 308 -9.06 -1.73 6.47
N GLY A 309 -10.26 -2.07 6.97
CA GLY A 309 -10.41 -3.03 8.07
C GLY A 309 -9.90 -4.43 7.75
N ARG A 310 -10.01 -4.87 6.49
CA ARG A 310 -9.48 -6.16 6.00
C ARG A 310 -7.95 -6.19 6.11
N VAL A 311 -7.25 -5.17 5.61
CA VAL A 311 -5.78 -5.09 5.67
C VAL A 311 -5.27 -4.98 7.12
N VAL A 312 -5.95 -4.20 7.97
CA VAL A 312 -5.64 -4.14 9.41
C VAL A 312 -5.83 -5.51 10.07
N GLY A 313 -6.89 -6.24 9.71
CA GLY A 313 -7.13 -7.60 10.19
C GLY A 313 -6.00 -8.57 9.83
N HIS A 314 -5.45 -8.48 8.61
CA HIS A 314 -4.30 -9.29 8.17
C HIS A 314 -3.03 -9.00 8.98
N LEU A 315 -2.73 -7.73 9.26
CA LEU A 315 -1.62 -7.36 10.15
C LEU A 315 -1.77 -7.99 11.53
N MET A 316 -2.96 -7.90 12.11
CA MET A 316 -3.25 -8.49 13.42
C MET A 316 -3.13 -10.02 13.39
N GLY A 317 -3.57 -10.65 12.30
CA GLY A 317 -3.41 -12.09 12.07
C GLY A 317 -1.93 -12.51 12.08
N LEU A 318 -1.08 -11.83 11.32
CA LEU A 318 0.36 -12.11 11.23
C LEU A 318 1.09 -11.89 12.57
N LEU A 319 0.78 -10.82 13.30
CA LEU A 319 1.31 -10.59 14.65
C LEU A 319 0.90 -11.73 15.61
N THR A 320 -0.34 -12.17 15.53
CA THR A 320 -0.87 -13.25 16.36
C THR A 320 -0.24 -14.59 15.99
N LEU A 321 -0.03 -14.85 14.70
CA LEU A 321 0.66 -16.03 14.20
C LEU A 321 2.05 -16.19 14.81
N MET A 322 2.83 -15.13 14.80
CA MET A 322 4.24 -15.19 15.21
C MET A 322 4.48 -15.14 16.72
N LYS A 323 3.57 -14.56 17.52
CA LYS A 323 3.77 -14.27 18.95
C LYS A 323 4.07 -15.47 19.84
N GLY A 324 3.77 -16.68 19.44
CA GLY A 324 3.91 -17.86 20.29
C GLY A 324 4.64 -19.02 19.63
N GLN A 325 5.22 -18.83 18.45
CA GLN A 325 5.95 -19.87 17.74
C GLN A 325 7.38 -20.02 18.31
N PRO A 326 7.89 -21.27 18.49
CA PRO A 326 9.32 -21.50 18.68
C PRO A 326 10.07 -21.18 17.39
N LEU A 327 11.40 -21.04 17.51
CA LEU A 327 12.27 -20.77 16.35
C LEU A 327 12.22 -21.89 15.31
N ALA A 328 12.80 -21.64 14.15
CA ALA A 328 12.78 -22.45 12.94
C ALA A 328 11.41 -22.41 12.26
N TYR A 329 10.98 -23.49 11.63
CA TYR A 329 9.73 -23.57 10.88
C TYR A 329 8.72 -24.46 11.59
N ASN A 330 7.51 -23.95 11.74
CA ASN A 330 6.34 -24.71 12.15
C ASN A 330 5.29 -24.63 11.02
N LYS A 331 4.40 -25.61 10.95
CA LYS A 331 3.35 -25.63 9.91
C LYS A 331 2.43 -24.41 9.98
N ASP A 332 2.34 -23.74 11.13
CA ASP A 332 1.71 -22.44 11.35
C ASP A 332 2.13 -21.40 10.29
N ASN A 333 3.41 -21.39 9.90
CA ASN A 333 3.93 -20.46 8.88
C ASN A 333 3.30 -20.65 7.48
N GLN A 334 2.47 -21.66 7.25
CA GLN A 334 1.66 -21.73 6.04
C GLN A 334 0.61 -20.61 5.99
N GLU A 335 0.10 -20.19 7.18
CA GLU A 335 -0.90 -19.14 7.35
C GLU A 335 -0.36 -17.71 7.15
N ASP A 336 0.93 -17.53 6.89
CA ASP A 336 1.52 -16.22 6.59
C ASP A 336 1.15 -15.72 5.17
N LYS A 337 0.87 -16.62 4.23
CA LYS A 337 0.79 -16.32 2.79
C LYS A 337 -0.55 -15.73 2.39
N GLU A 338 -1.67 -16.34 2.76
CA GLU A 338 -2.99 -15.86 2.33
C GLU A 338 -3.25 -14.42 2.79
N PRO A 339 -3.03 -14.03 4.06
CA PRO A 339 -3.20 -12.65 4.50
C PRO A 339 -2.20 -11.70 3.82
N LEU A 340 -0.97 -12.14 3.55
CA LEU A 340 0.02 -11.33 2.85
C LEU A 340 -0.37 -11.10 1.39
N PHE A 341 -0.77 -12.15 0.67
CA PHE A 341 -1.21 -12.07 -0.72
C PHE A 341 -2.44 -11.20 -0.89
N ASP A 342 -3.44 -11.39 -0.03
CA ASP A 342 -4.66 -10.61 -0.06
C ASP A 342 -4.42 -9.13 0.31
N THR A 343 -3.48 -8.86 1.22
CA THR A 343 -3.04 -7.48 1.51
C THR A 343 -2.48 -6.81 0.28
N VAL A 344 -1.57 -7.46 -0.43
CA VAL A 344 -0.98 -6.94 -1.67
C VAL A 344 -2.05 -6.66 -2.71
N ASP A 345 -2.91 -7.63 -3.00
CA ASP A 345 -3.98 -7.50 -4.00
C ASP A 345 -4.93 -6.34 -3.65
N THR A 346 -5.34 -6.28 -2.39
CA THR A 346 -6.27 -5.24 -1.91
C THR A 346 -5.68 -3.84 -2.06
N VAL A 347 -4.42 -3.65 -1.69
CA VAL A 347 -3.76 -2.34 -1.76
C VAL A 347 -3.47 -1.94 -3.21
N GLN A 348 -3.00 -2.87 -4.05
CA GLN A 348 -2.74 -2.59 -5.46
C GLN A 348 -4.01 -2.15 -6.20
N GLU A 349 -5.10 -2.91 -6.07
CA GLU A 349 -6.38 -2.58 -6.72
C GLU A 349 -6.92 -1.23 -6.22
N THR A 350 -6.80 -0.97 -4.91
CA THR A 350 -7.24 0.30 -4.33
C THR A 350 -6.43 1.48 -4.86
N LEU A 351 -5.10 1.36 -4.93
CA LEU A 351 -4.25 2.43 -5.46
C LEU A 351 -4.50 2.69 -6.95
N ARG A 352 -4.70 1.63 -7.76
CA ARG A 352 -5.03 1.76 -9.19
C ARG A 352 -6.30 2.55 -9.39
N ILE A 353 -7.38 2.15 -8.73
CA ILE A 353 -8.67 2.81 -8.92
C ILE A 353 -8.66 4.25 -8.40
N PHE A 354 -7.94 4.55 -7.29
CA PHE A 354 -7.84 5.91 -6.77
C PHE A 354 -7.02 6.83 -7.66
N ALA A 355 -5.96 6.35 -8.30
CA ALA A 355 -5.20 7.14 -9.26
C ALA A 355 -6.06 7.61 -10.44
N GLU A 356 -6.99 6.77 -10.90
CA GLU A 356 -7.94 7.12 -11.96
C GLU A 356 -9.10 7.98 -11.44
N LEU A 357 -9.66 7.65 -10.28
CA LEU A 357 -10.79 8.33 -9.66
C LEU A 357 -10.49 9.81 -9.41
N VAL A 358 -9.30 10.12 -8.87
CA VAL A 358 -8.87 11.50 -8.60
C VAL A 358 -8.93 12.35 -9.87
N GLY A 359 -8.54 11.81 -11.02
CA GLY A 359 -8.67 12.47 -12.32
C GLY A 359 -10.11 12.69 -12.80
N GLY A 360 -11.07 11.97 -12.20
CA GLY A 360 -12.51 12.06 -12.50
C GLY A 360 -13.31 12.94 -11.54
N ILE A 361 -12.65 13.67 -10.62
CA ILE A 361 -13.30 14.59 -9.69
C ILE A 361 -13.54 15.93 -10.38
N THR A 362 -14.80 16.40 -10.32
CA THR A 362 -15.19 17.75 -10.71
C THR A 362 -15.41 18.59 -9.45
N VAL A 363 -14.66 19.68 -9.32
CA VAL A 363 -14.74 20.61 -8.19
C VAL A 363 -15.83 21.64 -8.43
N LYS A 364 -16.59 22.02 -7.39
CA LYS A 364 -17.70 22.99 -7.43
C LYS A 364 -17.37 24.21 -6.56
N PRO A 365 -16.62 25.19 -7.07
CA PRO A 365 -16.11 26.32 -6.29
C PRO A 365 -17.19 27.14 -5.57
N GLU A 366 -18.30 27.41 -6.25
CA GLU A 366 -19.36 28.25 -5.68
C GLU A 366 -20.02 27.61 -4.43
N ALA A 367 -20.12 26.26 -4.40
CA ALA A 367 -20.65 25.55 -3.24
C ALA A 367 -19.70 25.66 -2.03
N MET A 368 -18.40 25.56 -2.29
CA MET A 368 -17.34 25.68 -1.29
C MET A 368 -17.29 27.11 -0.72
N GLU A 369 -17.30 28.14 -1.57
CA GLU A 369 -17.28 29.54 -1.16
C GLU A 369 -18.52 29.91 -0.32
N ARG A 370 -19.72 29.50 -0.76
CA ARG A 370 -20.95 29.70 0.04
C ARG A 370 -20.86 29.04 1.42
N ALA A 371 -20.25 27.86 1.52
CA ALA A 371 -20.08 27.18 2.79
C ALA A 371 -19.07 27.92 3.70
N ALA A 372 -17.98 28.44 3.14
CA ALA A 372 -16.97 29.21 3.86
C ALA A 372 -17.57 30.52 4.44
N LEU A 373 -18.39 31.23 3.67
CA LEU A 373 -19.06 32.44 4.12
C LEU A 373 -20.05 32.16 5.29
N ARG A 374 -20.80 31.08 5.25
CA ARG A 374 -21.73 30.72 6.32
C ARG A 374 -21.07 30.42 7.67
N GLY A 375 -19.79 30.07 7.65
CA GLY A 375 -19.04 29.69 8.84
C GLY A 375 -18.23 30.82 9.48
N TYR A 376 -18.35 32.05 9.00
CA TYR A 376 -17.56 33.20 9.49
C TYR A 376 -16.05 32.91 9.45
N ALA A 377 -15.57 32.27 8.39
CA ALA A 377 -14.23 31.73 8.27
C ALA A 377 -13.10 32.79 8.38
N THR A 378 -13.45 34.08 8.23
CA THR A 378 -12.53 35.22 8.33
C THR A 378 -12.48 35.90 9.69
N ALA A 379 -13.17 35.34 10.70
CA ALA A 379 -13.19 35.93 12.06
C ALA A 379 -11.80 36.06 12.68
N THR A 380 -10.93 35.03 12.48
CA THR A 380 -9.54 35.11 12.95
C THR A 380 -8.76 36.22 12.24
N ASP A 381 -9.04 36.45 10.95
CA ASP A 381 -8.37 37.52 10.19
C ASP A 381 -8.72 38.91 10.71
N LEU A 382 -9.96 39.11 11.15
CA LEU A 382 -10.36 40.36 11.83
C LEU A 382 -9.64 40.54 13.18
N ALA A 383 -9.48 39.47 13.95
CA ALA A 383 -8.72 39.53 15.20
C ALA A 383 -7.25 39.88 14.93
N ASP A 384 -6.62 39.23 13.96
CA ASP A 384 -5.24 39.51 13.55
C ASP A 384 -5.07 40.94 13.01
N TYR A 385 -6.07 41.46 12.27
CA TYR A 385 -6.11 42.84 11.81
C TYR A 385 -6.07 43.83 13.00
N LEU A 386 -6.91 43.62 13.99
CA LEU A 386 -6.94 44.45 15.20
C LEU A 386 -5.65 44.37 16.01
N VAL A 387 -5.03 43.18 16.08
CA VAL A 387 -3.70 43.01 16.71
C VAL A 387 -2.63 43.86 15.99
N LYS A 388 -2.64 43.85 14.65
CA LYS A 388 -1.73 44.67 13.83
C LYS A 388 -1.98 46.20 14.04
N LYS A 389 -3.20 46.58 14.41
CA LYS A 389 -3.56 47.97 14.82
C LYS A 389 -3.27 48.25 16.30
N GLY A 390 -2.61 47.34 17.03
CA GLY A 390 -2.07 47.56 18.37
C GLY A 390 -2.91 46.99 19.53
N LEU A 391 -3.94 46.18 19.27
CA LEU A 391 -4.67 45.51 20.35
C LEU A 391 -3.92 44.26 20.84
N ALA A 392 -4.13 43.92 22.13
CA ALA A 392 -3.80 42.61 22.62
C ALA A 392 -4.74 41.56 21.99
N PHE A 393 -4.22 40.36 21.68
CA PHE A 393 -4.99 39.33 20.99
C PHE A 393 -6.30 38.94 21.72
N ARG A 394 -6.27 38.89 23.07
CA ARG A 394 -7.49 38.56 23.86
C ARG A 394 -8.58 39.58 23.68
N ASP A 395 -8.24 40.85 23.69
CA ASP A 395 -9.21 41.97 23.53
C ASP A 395 -9.74 41.95 22.08
N ALA A 396 -8.89 41.74 21.09
CA ALA A 396 -9.29 41.58 19.71
C ALA A 396 -10.26 40.39 19.53
N HIS A 397 -9.98 39.24 20.16
CA HIS A 397 -10.84 38.06 20.11
C HIS A 397 -12.25 38.34 20.70
N GLU A 398 -12.34 39.03 21.81
CA GLU A 398 -13.62 39.42 22.44
C GLU A 398 -14.42 40.35 21.51
N ILE A 399 -13.77 41.37 20.95
CA ILE A 399 -14.38 42.30 20.00
C ILE A 399 -14.94 41.54 18.79
N VAL A 400 -14.15 40.62 18.22
CA VAL A 400 -14.55 39.81 17.05
C VAL A 400 -15.72 38.89 17.39
N ALA A 401 -15.76 38.33 18.59
CA ALA A 401 -16.91 37.52 19.03
C ALA A 401 -18.21 38.32 19.03
N HIS A 402 -18.17 39.59 19.43
CA HIS A 402 -19.32 40.50 19.36
C HIS A 402 -19.69 40.84 17.91
N ALA A 403 -18.73 41.09 17.04
CA ALA A 403 -18.96 41.33 15.61
C ALA A 403 -19.64 40.13 14.96
N VAL A 404 -19.15 38.91 15.22
CA VAL A 404 -19.75 37.66 14.71
C VAL A 404 -21.17 37.49 15.21
N LYS A 405 -21.44 37.75 16.50
CA LYS A 405 -22.79 37.67 17.05
C LYS A 405 -23.75 38.66 16.37
N THR A 406 -23.29 39.86 16.04
CA THR A 406 -24.07 40.85 15.31
C THR A 406 -24.33 40.44 13.89
N ALA A 407 -23.33 39.92 13.19
CA ALA A 407 -23.46 39.39 11.82
C ALA A 407 -24.47 38.23 11.78
N ILE A 408 -24.43 37.31 12.75
CA ILE A 408 -25.42 36.22 12.90
C ILE A 408 -26.83 36.80 13.05
N ALA A 409 -27.02 37.81 13.90
CA ALA A 409 -28.35 38.41 14.14
C ALA A 409 -28.91 39.11 12.87
N GLN A 410 -28.02 39.64 12.03
CA GLN A 410 -28.39 40.28 10.75
C GLN A 410 -28.47 39.29 9.57
N GLY A 411 -28.06 38.01 9.73
CA GLY A 411 -28.07 37.01 8.67
C GLY A 411 -27.05 37.29 7.57
N VAL A 412 -25.97 37.99 7.87
CA VAL A 412 -24.88 38.32 6.92
C VAL A 412 -23.54 37.74 7.38
N ASP A 413 -22.58 37.61 6.47
CA ASP A 413 -21.18 37.33 6.82
C ASP A 413 -20.51 38.59 7.41
N LEU A 414 -19.32 38.45 8.02
CA LEU A 414 -18.55 39.60 8.55
C LEU A 414 -18.27 40.66 7.49
N SER A 415 -17.98 40.25 6.26
CA SER A 415 -17.78 41.14 5.11
C SER A 415 -19.08 41.88 4.67
N GLY A 416 -20.23 41.44 5.12
CA GLY A 416 -21.52 42.07 4.83
C GLY A 416 -21.92 43.15 5.86
N LEU A 417 -21.16 43.33 6.94
CA LEU A 417 -21.33 44.43 7.86
C LEU A 417 -20.82 45.73 7.26
N THR A 418 -21.47 46.86 7.53
CA THR A 418 -20.96 48.15 7.08
C THR A 418 -19.75 48.60 7.90
N LEU A 419 -18.94 49.51 7.36
CA LEU A 419 -17.78 50.06 8.08
C LEU A 419 -18.20 50.69 9.40
N GLU A 420 -19.28 51.48 9.40
CA GLU A 420 -19.83 52.12 10.59
C GLU A 420 -20.24 51.09 11.65
N ALA A 421 -20.82 49.97 11.25
CA ALA A 421 -21.18 48.88 12.16
C ALA A 421 -19.94 48.23 12.78
N LEU A 422 -18.90 47.99 11.97
CA LEU A 422 -17.61 47.43 12.43
C LEU A 422 -16.89 48.43 13.37
N GLN A 423 -16.92 49.72 13.09
CA GLN A 423 -16.35 50.80 13.93
C GLN A 423 -17.03 50.95 15.29
N GLN A 424 -18.28 50.49 15.46
CA GLN A 424 -18.94 50.44 16.79
C GLN A 424 -18.22 49.44 17.72
N PHE A 425 -17.53 48.44 17.21
CA PHE A 425 -16.77 47.49 18.03
C PHE A 425 -15.38 48.04 18.37
N ASP A 426 -14.71 48.70 17.41
CA ASP A 426 -13.43 49.36 17.63
C ASP A 426 -13.18 50.48 16.59
N ALA A 427 -12.89 51.68 17.06
CA ALA A 427 -12.68 52.84 16.19
C ALA A 427 -11.39 52.75 15.29
N ARG A 428 -10.50 51.80 15.57
CA ARG A 428 -9.31 51.53 14.74
C ARG A 428 -9.62 50.79 13.46
N ILE A 429 -10.84 50.27 13.28
CA ILE A 429 -11.26 49.62 12.05
C ILE A 429 -11.43 50.68 10.96
N GLU A 430 -10.70 50.49 9.87
CA GLU A 430 -10.72 51.37 8.70
C GLU A 430 -11.22 50.58 7.46
N ALA A 431 -11.40 51.28 6.34
CA ALA A 431 -11.95 50.66 5.10
C ALA A 431 -11.13 49.46 4.56
N ASP A 432 -9.83 49.38 4.85
CA ASP A 432 -8.94 48.28 4.51
C ASP A 432 -9.32 46.93 5.14
N VAL A 433 -10.21 46.95 6.15
CA VAL A 433 -10.73 45.71 6.77
C VAL A 433 -11.46 44.82 5.78
N PHE A 434 -12.10 45.37 4.75
CA PHE A 434 -12.81 44.56 3.75
C PHE A 434 -11.89 43.73 2.88
N ASP A 435 -10.65 44.16 2.67
CA ASP A 435 -9.65 43.32 2.01
C ASP A 435 -9.32 42.07 2.85
N VAL A 436 -9.21 42.27 4.16
CA VAL A 436 -8.92 41.20 5.14
C VAL A 436 -10.12 40.24 5.32
N LEU A 437 -11.36 40.79 5.37
CA LEU A 437 -12.58 40.02 5.53
C LEU A 437 -13.01 39.25 4.27
N SER A 438 -12.42 39.52 3.11
CA SER A 438 -12.69 38.72 1.94
C SER A 438 -12.08 37.31 2.09
N LEU A 439 -12.76 36.26 1.61
CA LEU A 439 -12.22 34.90 1.62
C LEU A 439 -10.87 34.84 0.88
N ARG A 440 -10.73 35.57 -0.21
CA ARG A 440 -9.48 35.65 -0.99
C ARG A 440 -8.38 36.38 -0.23
N GLY A 441 -8.70 37.46 0.46
CA GLY A 441 -7.75 38.18 1.33
C GLY A 441 -7.22 37.29 2.45
N SER A 442 -8.12 36.60 3.14
CA SER A 442 -7.80 35.62 4.16
C SER A 442 -6.87 34.53 3.62
N LEU A 443 -7.22 33.92 2.48
CA LEU A 443 -6.40 32.88 1.85
C LEU A 443 -4.99 33.39 1.47
N THR A 444 -4.91 34.58 0.85
CA THR A 444 -3.66 35.16 0.35
C THR A 444 -2.72 35.61 1.47
N ALA A 445 -3.29 36.05 2.60
CA ALA A 445 -2.51 36.49 3.77
C ALA A 445 -1.66 35.37 4.40
N ARG A 446 -2.02 34.10 4.19
CA ARG A 446 -1.29 32.94 4.74
C ARG A 446 -0.12 32.50 3.87
N ASN A 447 0.74 33.46 3.53
CA ASN A 447 1.90 33.29 2.62
C ASN A 447 3.20 32.91 3.36
N VAL A 448 3.10 31.99 4.32
CA VAL A 448 4.25 31.40 5.01
C VAL A 448 4.56 30.02 4.43
N LEU A 449 5.77 29.50 4.66
CA LEU A 449 6.16 28.16 4.24
C LEU A 449 5.12 27.13 4.77
N GLY A 450 4.56 26.32 3.88
CA GLY A 450 3.51 25.37 4.21
C GLY A 450 2.11 25.97 4.37
N GLY A 451 1.96 27.28 4.18
CA GLY A 451 0.67 27.96 4.24
C GLY A 451 -0.20 27.71 3.00
N THR A 452 -1.48 28.11 3.10
CA THR A 452 -2.50 27.84 2.08
C THR A 452 -2.58 28.90 0.98
N ALA A 453 -1.78 29.99 1.05
CA ALA A 453 -1.78 31.00 -0.01
C ALA A 453 -1.45 30.38 -1.36
N PRO A 454 -2.13 30.75 -2.47
CA PRO A 454 -1.93 30.17 -3.78
C PRO A 454 -0.47 30.16 -4.24
N ALA A 455 0.31 31.19 -3.88
CA ALA A 455 1.74 31.25 -4.16
C ALA A 455 2.51 30.09 -3.49
N GLN A 456 2.22 29.80 -2.22
CA GLN A 456 2.83 28.69 -1.48
C GLN A 456 2.38 27.34 -2.01
N VAL A 457 1.11 27.21 -2.39
CA VAL A 457 0.57 25.99 -3.01
C VAL A 457 1.28 25.68 -4.31
N ARG A 458 1.51 26.67 -5.17
CA ARG A 458 2.27 26.50 -6.42
C ARG A 458 3.73 26.09 -6.18
N LEU A 459 4.38 26.61 -5.13
CA LEU A 459 5.72 26.19 -4.74
C LEU A 459 5.74 24.72 -4.29
N GLN A 460 4.74 24.30 -3.52
CA GLN A 460 4.59 22.90 -3.10
C GLN A 460 4.32 21.98 -4.31
N ILE A 461 3.46 22.38 -5.24
CA ILE A 461 3.20 21.65 -6.49
C ILE A 461 4.51 21.45 -7.25
N ALA A 462 5.28 22.53 -7.50
CA ALA A 462 6.56 22.44 -8.22
C ALA A 462 7.55 21.49 -7.51
N ARG A 463 7.63 21.54 -6.18
CA ARG A 463 8.46 20.61 -5.38
C ARG A 463 8.06 19.16 -5.61
N HIS A 464 6.75 18.86 -5.57
CA HIS A 464 6.26 17.49 -5.77
C HIS A 464 6.42 17.02 -7.21
N GLN A 465 6.19 17.89 -8.19
CA GLN A 465 6.45 17.58 -9.61
C GLN A 465 7.92 17.22 -9.84
N ALA A 466 8.84 18.00 -9.27
CA ALA A 466 10.28 17.71 -9.37
C ALA A 466 10.69 16.40 -8.70
N ARG A 467 10.04 16.03 -7.60
CA ARG A 467 10.29 14.76 -6.87
C ARG A 467 9.72 13.54 -7.60
N LEU A 468 8.58 13.70 -8.24
CA LEU A 468 7.85 12.59 -8.88
C LEU A 468 8.28 12.33 -10.33
N GLY A 469 9.02 13.21 -10.95
CA GLY A 469 9.57 13.08 -12.30
C GLY A 469 8.56 13.41 -13.38
#